data_1d8dbaf7fc952c7de7f70925047c6a15
#
_entry.id   1d8dbaf7fc952c7de7f70925047c6a15
#
_cell.length_a   1.000
_cell.length_b   1.000
_cell.length_c   1.000
_cell.angle_alpha   90.00
_cell.angle_beta   90.00
_cell.angle_gamma   90.00
#
_symmetry.space_group_name_H-M   'P 1'
#
loop_
_entity.id
_entity.type
_entity.pdbx_description
1 polymer ?
#
loop_
_entity_poly.entity_id
_entity_poly.type
_entity_poly.pdbx_seq_one_letter_code
_entity_poly.pdbx_strand_id
1 'polypeptide(L)'
;KVPIYEPNLETYFERNIAAGRLSFTTSLEEGIKDAEIIFLALPTPPGEDGSADLSYILGVADELGKLIQEFKVIVDKSTVPVGTADKVEAAIKKNTTQEFAVVSNPEFLREGFAVSDFMKPDRVVLGTTNERAKQIMEKLYKPFVRQGNPIYFMDEKSAELTKYAANSFLATKITFMNEVANFCELVGLCLLDVLTTQYCLLVIVPDRDRWWQNWPGLALGHS
;
A
#
# COMPACT_ATOMS: atom_id res chain seq x y z
N LYS A 1 7.10 -20.31 9.66
CA LYS A 1 6.31 -20.50 8.42
C LYS A 1 5.60 -19.20 8.10
N VAL A 2 5.70 -18.74 6.85
CA VAL A 2 4.99 -17.55 6.37
C VAL A 2 3.47 -17.87 6.32
N PRO A 3 2.59 -17.01 6.89
CA PRO A 3 1.16 -17.31 7.00
C PRO A 3 0.40 -17.18 5.67
N ILE A 4 0.98 -16.48 4.68
CA ILE A 4 0.40 -16.24 3.35
C ILE A 4 1.33 -16.76 2.27
N TYR A 5 0.78 -17.13 1.13
CA TYR A 5 1.57 -17.48 -0.04
C TYR A 5 1.76 -16.27 -0.93
N GLU A 6 3.03 -15.91 -1.14
CA GLU A 6 3.48 -14.95 -2.16
C GLU A 6 4.76 -15.49 -2.79
N PRO A 7 4.91 -15.46 -4.12
CA PRO A 7 6.14 -15.93 -4.78
C PRO A 7 7.39 -15.28 -4.20
N ASN A 8 8.39 -16.07 -3.86
CA ASN A 8 9.68 -15.69 -3.27
C ASN A 8 9.63 -15.13 -1.83
N LEU A 9 8.47 -14.93 -1.20
CA LEU A 9 8.39 -14.38 0.15
C LEU A 9 9.08 -15.29 1.18
N GLU A 10 8.85 -16.60 1.12
CA GLU A 10 9.47 -17.57 2.03
C GLU A 10 11.01 -17.55 1.93
N THR A 11 11.55 -17.45 0.71
CA THR A 11 13.00 -17.36 0.48
C THR A 11 13.60 -16.10 1.13
N TYR A 12 12.94 -14.94 1.00
CA TYR A 12 13.39 -13.71 1.67
C TYR A 12 13.30 -13.84 3.19
N PHE A 13 12.23 -14.41 3.69
CA PHE A 13 11.97 -14.62 5.10
C PHE A 13 13.07 -15.49 5.74
N GLU A 14 13.29 -16.71 5.22
CA GLU A 14 14.30 -17.63 5.73
C GLU A 14 15.70 -17.07 5.71
N ARG A 15 16.09 -16.45 4.58
CA ARG A 15 17.39 -15.80 4.42
C ARG A 15 17.63 -14.71 5.45
N ASN A 16 16.62 -13.87 5.75
CA ASN A 16 16.78 -12.76 6.67
C ASN A 16 16.75 -13.22 8.14
N ILE A 17 16.01 -14.26 8.47
CA ILE A 17 16.09 -14.90 9.79
C ILE A 17 17.49 -15.50 10.00
N ALA A 18 17.97 -16.30 9.05
CA ALA A 18 19.29 -16.95 9.14
C ALA A 18 20.44 -15.92 9.27
N ALA A 19 20.28 -14.75 8.67
CA ALA A 19 21.24 -13.66 8.74
C ALA A 19 21.06 -12.74 9.96
N GLY A 20 20.11 -13.02 10.87
CA GLY A 20 19.84 -12.21 12.06
C GLY A 20 19.25 -10.82 11.78
N ARG A 21 18.70 -10.59 10.56
CA ARG A 21 18.11 -9.31 10.16
C ARG A 21 16.61 -9.22 10.38
N LEU A 22 15.96 -10.34 10.67
CA LEU A 22 14.53 -10.43 10.93
C LEU A 22 14.32 -11.19 12.23
N SER A 23 13.61 -10.58 13.15
CA SER A 23 13.17 -11.15 14.43
C SER A 23 11.70 -10.84 14.66
N PHE A 24 11.08 -11.56 15.60
CA PHE A 24 9.68 -11.39 15.96
C PHE A 24 9.55 -11.27 17.46
N THR A 25 8.69 -10.38 17.91
CA THR A 25 8.29 -10.24 19.31
C THR A 25 6.80 -9.90 19.38
N THR A 26 6.18 -10.24 20.48
CA THR A 26 4.80 -9.80 20.82
C THR A 26 4.80 -8.59 21.75
N SER A 27 5.98 -8.14 22.19
CA SER A 27 6.14 -6.96 23.01
C SER A 27 6.39 -5.74 22.14
N LEU A 28 5.45 -4.78 22.15
CA LEU A 28 5.61 -3.52 21.42
C LEU A 28 6.83 -2.75 21.93
N GLU A 29 7.03 -2.69 23.24
CA GLU A 29 8.17 -2.01 23.88
C GLU A 29 9.52 -2.55 23.38
N GLU A 30 9.66 -3.88 23.36
CA GLU A 30 10.88 -4.53 22.86
C GLU A 30 11.08 -4.26 21.36
N GLY A 31 9.99 -4.33 20.57
CA GLY A 31 10.06 -4.16 19.12
C GLY A 31 10.45 -2.75 18.69
N ILE A 32 10.08 -1.71 19.44
CA ILE A 32 10.35 -0.32 19.06
C ILE A 32 11.61 0.26 19.69
N LYS A 33 12.21 -0.42 20.67
CA LYS A 33 13.32 0.10 21.48
C LYS A 33 14.43 0.71 20.62
N ASP A 34 14.93 -0.03 19.65
CA ASP A 34 16.04 0.37 18.78
C ASP A 34 15.58 0.76 17.36
N ALA A 35 14.27 0.80 17.11
CA ALA A 35 13.71 1.10 15.80
C ALA A 35 13.67 2.61 15.55
N GLU A 36 14.28 3.08 14.46
CA GLU A 36 14.17 4.46 13.98
C GLU A 36 12.83 4.69 13.25
N ILE A 37 12.32 3.65 12.55
CA ILE A 37 11.11 3.69 11.74
C ILE A 37 10.17 2.59 12.19
N ILE A 38 8.91 2.93 12.44
CA ILE A 38 7.86 2.02 12.89
C ILE A 38 6.74 2.02 11.84
N PHE A 39 6.50 0.88 11.18
CA PHE A 39 5.43 0.73 10.21
C PHE A 39 4.15 0.21 10.88
N LEU A 40 3.08 0.98 10.75
CA LEU A 40 1.72 0.55 11.10
C LEU A 40 1.13 -0.19 9.88
N ALA A 41 1.26 -1.50 9.88
CA ALA A 41 0.69 -2.40 8.87
C ALA A 41 -0.42 -3.25 9.52
N LEU A 42 -1.47 -2.56 9.99
CA LEU A 42 -2.54 -3.13 10.80
C LEU A 42 -3.82 -3.31 9.99
N PRO A 43 -4.68 -4.28 10.33
CA PRO A 43 -5.95 -4.44 9.66
C PRO A 43 -6.87 -3.24 9.87
N THR A 44 -7.59 -2.86 8.81
CA THR A 44 -8.62 -1.81 8.81
C THR A 44 -9.92 -2.39 8.26
N PRO A 45 -10.58 -3.30 9.00
CA PRO A 45 -11.79 -3.95 8.51
C PRO A 45 -12.90 -2.92 8.27
N PRO A 46 -13.81 -3.17 7.29
CA PRO A 46 -14.96 -2.31 7.09
C PRO A 46 -15.95 -2.45 8.26
N GLY A 47 -16.44 -1.32 8.74
CA GLY A 47 -17.58 -1.28 9.64
C GLY A 47 -18.91 -1.61 8.93
N GLU A 48 -20.01 -1.72 9.69
CA GLU A 48 -21.33 -1.99 9.13
C GLU A 48 -21.82 -0.90 8.16
N ASP A 49 -21.36 0.33 8.36
CA ASP A 49 -21.65 1.50 7.53
C ASP A 49 -20.67 1.66 6.34
N GLY A 50 -19.73 0.72 6.17
CA GLY A 50 -18.68 0.77 5.15
C GLY A 50 -17.51 1.68 5.50
N SER A 51 -17.48 2.31 6.67
CA SER A 51 -16.30 3.04 7.16
C SER A 51 -15.17 2.09 7.55
N ALA A 52 -13.92 2.55 7.51
CA ALA A 52 -12.80 1.76 8.01
C ALA A 52 -12.72 1.83 9.54
N ASP A 53 -12.62 0.68 10.21
CA ASP A 53 -12.36 0.62 11.64
C ASP A 53 -10.88 0.94 11.92
N LEU A 54 -10.64 2.07 12.56
CA LEU A 54 -9.32 2.56 12.93
C LEU A 54 -8.92 2.18 14.37
N SER A 55 -9.71 1.41 15.09
CA SER A 55 -9.49 1.08 16.51
C SER A 55 -8.11 0.44 16.75
N TYR A 56 -7.68 -0.47 15.86
CA TYR A 56 -6.36 -1.10 15.94
C TYR A 56 -5.22 -0.09 15.80
N ILE A 57 -5.29 0.76 14.78
CA ILE A 57 -4.26 1.78 14.51
C ILE A 57 -4.18 2.78 15.64
N LEU A 58 -5.31 3.30 16.08
CA LEU A 58 -5.37 4.31 17.15
C LEU A 58 -4.98 3.72 18.52
N GLY A 59 -5.33 2.45 18.78
CA GLY A 59 -4.89 1.74 19.98
C GLY A 59 -3.37 1.60 20.04
N VAL A 60 -2.74 1.15 18.96
CA VAL A 60 -1.27 1.06 18.88
C VAL A 60 -0.63 2.45 18.93
N ALA A 61 -1.20 3.47 18.32
CA ALA A 61 -0.71 4.84 18.38
C ALA A 61 -0.71 5.39 19.82
N ASP A 62 -1.77 5.13 20.61
CA ASP A 62 -1.84 5.51 22.02
C ASP A 62 -0.75 4.81 22.85
N GLU A 63 -0.51 3.52 22.61
CA GLU A 63 0.56 2.77 23.29
C GLU A 63 1.96 3.27 22.88
N LEU A 64 2.18 3.55 21.60
CA LEU A 64 3.44 4.13 21.12
C LEU A 64 3.76 5.44 21.84
N GLY A 65 2.76 6.30 22.02
CA GLY A 65 2.95 7.55 22.76
C GLY A 65 3.48 7.36 24.18
N LYS A 66 3.15 6.25 24.85
CA LYS A 66 3.66 5.93 26.22
C LYS A 66 5.09 5.39 26.20
N LEU A 67 5.53 4.84 25.08
CA LEU A 67 6.79 4.09 24.96
C LEU A 67 7.91 4.87 24.25
N ILE A 68 7.58 5.87 23.43
CA ILE A 68 8.56 6.66 22.67
C ILE A 68 9.44 7.49 23.62
N GLN A 69 10.75 7.26 23.59
CA GLN A 69 11.75 7.97 24.40
C GLN A 69 12.70 8.82 23.55
N GLU A 70 12.73 8.63 22.24
CA GLU A 70 13.56 9.36 21.28
C GLU A 70 12.79 9.57 19.97
N PHE A 71 13.34 10.36 19.05
CA PHE A 71 12.70 10.62 17.76
C PHE A 71 12.43 9.32 17.00
N LYS A 72 11.18 9.12 16.61
CA LYS A 72 10.73 7.99 15.77
C LYS A 72 9.93 8.50 14.57
N VAL A 73 10.05 7.80 13.45
CA VAL A 73 9.18 7.99 12.28
C VAL A 73 8.10 6.91 12.31
N ILE A 74 6.86 7.33 12.46
CA ILE A 74 5.69 6.43 12.48
C ILE A 74 5.09 6.45 11.09
N VAL A 75 5.10 5.31 10.41
CA VAL A 75 4.68 5.18 9.02
C VAL A 75 3.36 4.45 8.94
N ASP A 76 2.30 5.15 8.55
CA ASP A 76 1.02 4.53 8.25
C ASP A 76 1.07 3.92 6.85
N LYS A 77 1.08 2.58 6.81
CA LYS A 77 1.13 1.80 5.57
C LYS A 77 -0.20 1.12 5.26
N SER A 78 -1.12 1.06 6.20
CA SER A 78 -2.46 0.54 6.02
C SER A 78 -3.28 1.41 5.07
N THR A 79 -4.30 0.83 4.42
CA THR A 79 -5.26 1.60 3.62
C THR A 79 -6.25 2.28 4.56
N VAL A 80 -6.14 3.59 4.70
CA VAL A 80 -6.87 4.37 5.71
C VAL A 80 -7.59 5.57 5.08
N PRO A 81 -8.70 6.04 5.67
CA PRO A 81 -9.39 7.26 5.27
C PRO A 81 -8.50 8.50 5.39
N VAL A 82 -8.78 9.50 4.56
CA VAL A 82 -8.10 10.80 4.61
C VAL A 82 -8.26 11.46 5.99
N GLY A 83 -7.15 11.94 6.56
CA GLY A 83 -7.07 12.51 7.89
C GLY A 83 -6.75 11.50 9.00
N THR A 84 -6.38 10.26 8.65
CA THR A 84 -5.96 9.26 9.65
C THR A 84 -4.61 9.63 10.26
N ALA A 85 -3.67 10.17 9.50
CA ALA A 85 -2.39 10.64 10.02
C ALA A 85 -2.56 11.67 11.14
N ASP A 86 -3.48 12.63 10.99
CA ASP A 86 -3.81 13.61 12.04
C ASP A 86 -4.30 12.92 13.32
N LYS A 87 -5.12 11.87 13.17
CA LYS A 87 -5.66 11.10 14.31
C LYS A 87 -4.56 10.30 15.02
N VAL A 88 -3.67 9.67 14.26
CA VAL A 88 -2.51 8.94 14.76
C VAL A 88 -1.59 9.90 15.52
N GLU A 89 -1.27 11.04 14.92
CA GLU A 89 -0.47 12.08 15.57
C GLU A 89 -1.09 12.55 16.87
N ALA A 90 -2.39 12.84 16.87
CA ALA A 90 -3.13 13.26 18.06
C ALA A 90 -3.15 12.17 19.15
N ALA A 91 -3.29 10.89 18.79
CA ALA A 91 -3.27 9.78 19.74
C ALA A 91 -1.90 9.63 20.41
N ILE A 92 -0.80 9.74 19.66
CA ILE A 92 0.56 9.68 20.19
C ILE A 92 0.83 10.89 21.10
N LYS A 93 0.50 12.10 20.65
CA LYS A 93 0.72 13.37 21.40
C LYS A 93 0.03 13.42 22.77
N LYS A 94 -1.02 12.65 22.98
CA LYS A 94 -1.69 12.57 24.30
C LYS A 94 -0.78 12.03 25.40
N ASN A 95 0.18 11.18 25.04
CA ASN A 95 0.98 10.40 25.98
C ASN A 95 2.47 10.78 25.97
N THR A 96 2.91 11.62 25.05
CA THR A 96 4.34 12.00 24.96
C THR A 96 4.54 13.46 24.60
N THR A 97 5.66 14.00 25.09
CA THR A 97 6.23 15.29 24.65
C THR A 97 7.45 15.11 23.78
N GLN A 98 7.83 13.86 23.51
CA GLN A 98 8.95 13.55 22.62
C GLN A 98 8.62 13.94 21.17
N GLU A 99 9.63 14.35 20.43
CA GLU A 99 9.52 14.62 19.01
C GLU A 99 9.35 13.32 18.23
N PHE A 100 8.40 13.29 17.31
CA PHE A 100 8.19 12.21 16.35
C PHE A 100 7.60 12.78 15.05
N ALA A 101 7.55 11.97 14.00
CA ALA A 101 6.88 12.33 12.76
C ALA A 101 5.95 11.22 12.32
N VAL A 102 4.77 11.59 11.80
CA VAL A 102 3.88 10.67 11.11
C VAL A 102 4.10 10.79 9.61
N VAL A 103 4.09 9.66 8.91
CA VAL A 103 4.25 9.56 7.46
C VAL A 103 3.16 8.67 6.91
N SER A 104 2.38 9.15 5.96
CA SER A 104 1.47 8.31 5.17
C SER A 104 2.23 7.70 4.00
N ASN A 105 2.33 6.36 3.97
CA ASN A 105 3.02 5.61 2.92
C ASN A 105 2.10 4.53 2.35
N PRO A 106 1.12 4.89 1.52
CA PRO A 106 0.22 3.92 0.94
C PRO A 106 0.96 2.90 0.08
N GLU A 107 0.46 1.66 0.10
CA GLU A 107 0.98 0.57 -0.71
C GLU A 107 0.19 0.44 -2.03
N PHE A 108 0.85 -0.07 -3.08
CA PHE A 108 0.27 -0.35 -4.39
C PHE A 108 0.65 -1.75 -4.86
N LEU A 109 0.62 -2.72 -3.92
CA LEU A 109 1.02 -4.09 -4.16
C LEU A 109 -0.15 -4.90 -4.75
N ARG A 110 0.17 -5.82 -5.66
CA ARG A 110 -0.79 -6.77 -6.23
C ARG A 110 -0.59 -8.13 -5.60
N GLU A 111 -1.68 -8.79 -5.21
CA GLU A 111 -1.64 -10.18 -4.75
C GLU A 111 -1.01 -11.09 -5.81
N GLY A 112 -0.12 -11.99 -5.39
CA GLY A 112 0.67 -12.85 -6.28
C GLY A 112 1.91 -12.18 -6.90
N PHE A 113 2.06 -10.86 -6.78
CA PHE A 113 3.20 -10.08 -7.26
C PHE A 113 3.77 -9.15 -6.18
N ALA A 114 3.27 -9.21 -4.94
CA ALA A 114 3.58 -8.25 -3.90
C ALA A 114 5.07 -8.11 -3.60
N VAL A 115 5.82 -9.22 -3.58
CA VAL A 115 7.29 -9.19 -3.39
C VAL A 115 7.98 -8.47 -4.55
N SER A 116 7.61 -8.74 -5.79
CA SER A 116 8.19 -8.08 -6.96
C SER A 116 7.87 -6.59 -6.98
N ASP A 117 6.60 -6.23 -6.72
CA ASP A 117 6.14 -4.85 -6.70
C ASP A 117 6.81 -4.04 -5.58
N PHE A 118 7.05 -4.65 -4.41
CA PHE A 118 7.77 -4.00 -3.31
C PHE A 118 9.25 -3.81 -3.61
N MET A 119 9.91 -4.82 -4.20
CA MET A 119 11.35 -4.79 -4.49
C MET A 119 11.70 -3.89 -5.68
N LYS A 120 10.74 -3.65 -6.58
CA LYS A 120 10.88 -2.80 -7.77
C LYS A 120 9.61 -1.99 -7.97
N PRO A 121 9.31 -1.04 -7.08
CA PRO A 121 8.07 -0.28 -7.16
C PRO A 121 8.09 0.66 -8.35
N ASP A 122 6.96 0.78 -9.08
CA ASP A 122 6.81 1.78 -10.14
C ASP A 122 6.90 3.21 -9.59
N ARG A 123 6.50 3.39 -8.34
CA ARG A 123 6.58 4.65 -7.59
C ARG A 123 6.50 4.38 -6.09
N VAL A 124 7.03 5.30 -5.31
CA VAL A 124 6.83 5.38 -3.86
C VAL A 124 6.14 6.70 -3.55
N VAL A 125 5.08 6.67 -2.76
CA VAL A 125 4.35 7.85 -2.29
C VAL A 125 4.60 8.03 -0.80
N LEU A 126 5.07 9.22 -0.40
CA LEU A 126 5.40 9.58 0.97
C LEU A 126 4.71 10.90 1.31
N GLY A 127 3.70 10.84 2.18
CA GLY A 127 2.98 11.98 2.71
C GLY A 127 3.58 12.39 4.05
N THR A 128 4.31 13.49 4.08
CA THR A 128 4.77 14.13 5.31
C THR A 128 5.30 15.54 5.06
N THR A 129 5.06 16.41 6.00
CA THR A 129 5.60 17.79 6.03
C THR A 129 6.90 17.89 6.85
N ASN A 130 7.29 16.84 7.58
CA ASN A 130 8.49 16.82 8.41
C ASN A 130 9.73 16.52 7.58
N GLU A 131 10.67 17.47 7.47
CA GLU A 131 11.87 17.34 6.64
C GLU A 131 12.85 16.25 7.11
N ARG A 132 12.94 16.01 8.43
CA ARG A 132 13.75 14.92 8.97
C ARG A 132 13.20 13.57 8.59
N ALA A 133 11.87 13.39 8.67
CA ALA A 133 11.20 12.18 8.23
C ALA A 133 11.36 11.94 6.73
N LYS A 134 11.26 13.00 5.89
CA LYS A 134 11.51 12.88 4.44
C LYS A 134 12.88 12.30 4.15
N GLN A 135 13.93 12.83 4.77
CA GLN A 135 15.32 12.37 4.57
C GLN A 135 15.50 10.90 5.00
N ILE A 136 14.92 10.51 6.13
CA ILE A 136 14.98 9.14 6.65
C ILE A 136 14.26 8.18 5.67
N MET A 137 13.05 8.53 5.24
CA MET A 137 12.24 7.71 4.34
C MET A 137 12.84 7.64 2.93
N GLU A 138 13.40 8.74 2.42
CA GLU A 138 14.15 8.74 1.15
C GLU A 138 15.33 7.77 1.21
N LYS A 139 16.13 7.83 2.27
CA LYS A 139 17.26 6.92 2.49
C LYS A 139 16.81 5.47 2.54
N LEU A 140 15.67 5.19 3.19
CA LEU A 140 15.09 3.84 3.27
C LEU A 140 14.70 3.32 1.90
N TYR A 141 14.00 4.12 1.08
CA TYR A 141 13.46 3.67 -0.21
C TYR A 141 14.45 3.77 -1.38
N LYS A 142 15.54 4.55 -1.25
CA LYS A 142 16.54 4.73 -2.30
C LYS A 142 17.07 3.42 -2.92
N PRO A 143 17.32 2.34 -2.16
CA PRO A 143 17.75 1.06 -2.75
C PRO A 143 16.74 0.42 -3.69
N PHE A 144 15.44 0.66 -3.49
CA PHE A 144 14.35 0.05 -4.25
C PHE A 144 14.03 0.80 -5.55
N VAL A 145 14.36 2.10 -5.63
CA VAL A 145 14.08 2.98 -6.77
C VAL A 145 15.31 3.27 -7.63
N ARG A 146 16.35 2.45 -7.57
CA ARG A 146 17.62 2.63 -8.31
C ARG A 146 17.47 2.67 -9.83
N GLN A 147 16.36 2.18 -10.37
CA GLN A 147 16.06 2.16 -11.80
C GLN A 147 15.48 3.50 -12.31
N GLY A 148 15.45 4.53 -11.46
CA GLY A 148 14.94 5.86 -11.83
C GLY A 148 13.45 6.06 -11.55
N ASN A 149 12.80 5.10 -10.88
CA ASN A 149 11.41 5.25 -10.47
C ASN A 149 11.27 6.36 -9.40
N PRO A 150 10.21 7.18 -9.45
CA PRO A 150 10.11 8.35 -8.59
C PRO A 150 9.69 8.03 -7.16
N ILE A 151 10.21 8.82 -6.21
CA ILE A 151 9.63 8.99 -4.89
C ILE A 151 8.88 10.32 -4.90
N TYR A 152 7.55 10.27 -4.71
CA TYR A 152 6.71 11.47 -4.64
C TYR A 152 6.52 11.87 -3.18
N PHE A 153 6.89 13.11 -2.87
CA PHE A 153 6.63 13.72 -1.58
C PHE A 153 5.41 14.64 -1.68
N MET A 154 4.52 14.54 -0.73
CA MET A 154 3.30 15.35 -0.62
C MET A 154 2.91 15.48 0.86
N ASP A 155 1.83 16.19 1.16
CA ASP A 155 1.24 16.17 2.50
C ASP A 155 0.56 14.83 2.80
N GLU A 156 0.30 14.55 4.07
CA GLU A 156 -0.22 13.28 4.56
C GLU A 156 -1.60 12.97 3.94
N LYS A 157 -2.50 13.96 3.87
CA LYS A 157 -3.86 13.79 3.33
C LYS A 157 -3.87 13.49 1.85
N SER A 158 -2.99 14.15 1.09
CA SER A 158 -2.81 13.90 -0.34
C SER A 158 -2.32 12.47 -0.59
N ALA A 159 -1.38 11.98 0.23
CA ALA A 159 -0.90 10.61 0.13
C ALA A 159 -1.99 9.58 0.46
N GLU A 160 -2.77 9.81 1.51
CA GLU A 160 -3.92 8.96 1.87
C GLU A 160 -4.95 8.92 0.73
N LEU A 161 -5.32 10.10 0.17
CA LEU A 161 -6.26 10.19 -0.94
C LEU A 161 -5.76 9.48 -2.19
N THR A 162 -4.46 9.51 -2.47
CA THR A 162 -3.85 8.88 -3.64
C THR A 162 -4.18 7.38 -3.71
N LYS A 163 -4.17 6.67 -2.58
CA LYS A 163 -4.54 5.24 -2.53
C LYS A 163 -6.02 5.03 -2.87
N TYR A 164 -6.91 5.80 -2.26
CA TYR A 164 -8.34 5.70 -2.54
C TYR A 164 -8.67 6.05 -3.99
N ALA A 165 -8.09 7.12 -4.52
CA ALA A 165 -8.28 7.53 -5.91
C ALA A 165 -7.82 6.42 -6.88
N ALA A 166 -6.64 5.81 -6.64
CA ALA A 166 -6.13 4.73 -7.47
C ALA A 166 -7.05 3.50 -7.44
N ASN A 167 -7.48 3.07 -6.25
CA ASN A 167 -8.35 1.91 -6.09
C ASN A 167 -9.75 2.15 -6.69
N SER A 168 -10.35 3.33 -6.46
CA SER A 168 -11.65 3.71 -7.01
C SER A 168 -11.61 3.79 -8.53
N PHE A 169 -10.55 4.35 -9.09
CA PHE A 169 -10.39 4.42 -10.54
C PHE A 169 -10.24 3.02 -11.16
N LEU A 170 -9.46 2.14 -10.52
CA LEU A 170 -9.32 0.75 -10.96
C LEU A 170 -10.67 0.03 -10.92
N ALA A 171 -11.42 0.14 -9.82
CA ALA A 171 -12.75 -0.46 -9.68
C ALA A 171 -13.71 0.06 -10.75
N THR A 172 -13.72 1.38 -11.00
CA THR A 172 -14.54 1.99 -12.06
C THR A 172 -14.19 1.44 -13.43
N LYS A 173 -12.90 1.31 -13.75
CA LYS A 173 -12.45 0.72 -15.03
C LYS A 173 -12.92 -0.72 -15.19
N ILE A 174 -12.79 -1.54 -14.15
CA ILE A 174 -13.22 -2.95 -14.17
C ILE A 174 -14.73 -3.03 -14.37
N THR A 175 -15.51 -2.26 -13.61
CA THR A 175 -16.98 -2.24 -13.74
C THR A 175 -17.41 -1.81 -15.13
N PHE A 176 -16.83 -0.72 -15.64
CA PHE A 176 -17.13 -0.25 -17.00
C PHE A 176 -16.86 -1.33 -18.06
N MET A 177 -15.72 -2.03 -17.94
CA MET A 177 -15.38 -3.10 -18.88
C MET A 177 -16.33 -4.29 -18.79
N ASN A 178 -16.81 -4.63 -17.61
CA ASN A 178 -17.80 -5.68 -17.42
C ASN A 178 -19.14 -5.29 -18.09
N GLU A 179 -19.58 -4.03 -17.94
CA GLU A 179 -20.80 -3.54 -18.60
C GLU A 179 -20.66 -3.58 -20.13
N VAL A 180 -19.49 -3.17 -20.67
CA VAL A 180 -19.22 -3.26 -22.12
C VAL A 180 -19.24 -4.73 -22.58
N ALA A 181 -18.65 -5.65 -21.81
CA ALA A 181 -18.65 -7.08 -22.13
C ALA A 181 -20.08 -7.63 -22.20
N ASN A 182 -20.91 -7.37 -21.18
CA ASN A 182 -22.31 -7.78 -21.12
C ASN A 182 -23.10 -7.22 -22.33
N PHE A 183 -22.85 -5.96 -22.69
CA PHE A 183 -23.51 -5.35 -23.85
C PHE A 183 -23.08 -6.03 -25.15
N CYS A 184 -21.78 -6.33 -25.32
CA CYS A 184 -21.28 -7.05 -26.51
C CYS A 184 -21.96 -8.43 -26.67
N GLU A 185 -22.12 -9.17 -25.57
CA GLU A 185 -22.81 -10.46 -25.57
C GLU A 185 -24.28 -10.32 -26.03
N LEU A 186 -25.00 -9.31 -25.51
CA LEU A 186 -26.40 -9.06 -25.86
C LEU A 186 -26.61 -8.72 -27.34
N VAL A 187 -25.66 -8.02 -27.96
CA VAL A 187 -25.77 -7.58 -29.35
C VAL A 187 -24.95 -8.44 -30.32
N GLY A 188 -24.35 -9.53 -29.85
CA GLY A 188 -23.59 -10.48 -30.69
C GLY A 188 -22.26 -9.92 -31.20
N LEU A 189 -21.62 -9.00 -30.48
CA LEU A 189 -20.31 -8.43 -30.82
C LEU A 189 -19.17 -9.12 -30.07
N CYS A 190 -17.99 -9.15 -30.70
CA CYS A 190 -16.77 -9.58 -30.03
C CYS A 190 -16.22 -8.43 -29.21
N LEU A 191 -16.10 -8.63 -27.88
CA LEU A 191 -15.50 -7.64 -26.97
C LEU A 191 -14.09 -7.24 -27.41
N LEU A 192 -13.30 -8.18 -27.95
CA LEU A 192 -11.95 -7.91 -28.44
C LEU A 192 -11.92 -6.89 -29.56
N ASP A 193 -12.87 -6.99 -30.49
CA ASP A 193 -12.95 -6.06 -31.64
C ASP A 193 -13.29 -4.65 -31.16
N VAL A 194 -14.13 -4.53 -30.12
CA VAL A 194 -14.46 -3.24 -29.51
C VAL A 194 -13.27 -2.65 -28.78
N LEU A 195 -12.43 -3.49 -28.13
CA LEU A 195 -11.28 -3.05 -27.36
C LEU A 195 -10.03 -2.77 -28.19
N THR A 196 -9.92 -3.37 -29.38
CA THR A 196 -8.74 -3.21 -30.26
C THR A 196 -8.66 -1.86 -30.94
N THR A 197 -9.72 -1.04 -30.91
CA THR A 197 -9.60 0.33 -31.34
C THR A 197 -8.63 1.07 -30.40
N GLN A 198 -7.54 1.55 -30.98
CA GLN A 198 -6.35 2.09 -30.32
C GLN A 198 -6.62 3.11 -29.19
N TYR A 199 -7.77 3.78 -29.25
CA TYR A 199 -8.20 4.77 -28.25
C TYR A 199 -8.80 4.14 -26.98
N CYS A 200 -9.57 3.07 -27.07
CA CYS A 200 -10.12 2.41 -25.88
C CYS A 200 -9.02 1.75 -25.04
N LEU A 201 -8.02 1.15 -25.67
CA LEU A 201 -6.89 0.51 -24.99
C LEU A 201 -5.96 1.50 -24.29
N LEU A 202 -5.67 2.66 -24.91
CA LEU A 202 -4.79 3.69 -24.32
C LEU A 202 -5.40 4.39 -23.10
N VAL A 203 -6.71 4.59 -23.11
CA VAL A 203 -7.41 5.26 -21.98
C VAL A 203 -7.71 4.31 -20.84
N ILE A 204 -7.98 3.02 -21.18
CA ILE A 204 -8.47 2.03 -20.20
C ILE A 204 -7.35 1.15 -19.64
N VAL A 205 -6.32 0.86 -20.47
CA VAL A 205 -5.23 -0.07 -20.10
C VAL A 205 -3.86 0.58 -20.39
N PRO A 206 -3.23 1.20 -19.40
CA PRO A 206 -1.90 1.80 -19.58
C PRO A 206 -0.78 0.80 -19.91
N ASP A 207 -0.97 -0.47 -19.60
CA ASP A 207 0.02 -1.53 -19.82
C ASP A 207 -0.60 -2.70 -20.61
N ARG A 208 -0.49 -2.63 -21.94
CA ARG A 208 -1.08 -3.56 -22.90
C ARG A 208 -0.63 -5.01 -22.73
N ASP A 209 0.63 -5.22 -22.28
CA ASP A 209 1.26 -6.54 -22.25
C ASP A 209 0.97 -7.32 -20.95
N ARG A 210 0.46 -6.65 -19.92
CA ARG A 210 0.18 -7.27 -18.60
C ARG A 210 -1.29 -7.51 -18.32
N TRP A 211 -2.20 -6.92 -19.08
CA TRP A 211 -3.63 -6.98 -18.79
C TRP A 211 -4.21 -8.39 -18.88
N TRP A 212 -3.77 -9.17 -19.87
CA TRP A 212 -4.22 -10.54 -20.13
C TRP A 212 -3.84 -11.55 -19.04
N GLN A 213 -2.74 -11.33 -18.36
CA GLN A 213 -2.19 -12.28 -17.39
C GLN A 213 -2.91 -12.21 -16.04
N ASN A 214 -3.66 -11.16 -15.77
CA ASN A 214 -4.20 -10.86 -14.45
C ASN A 214 -5.74 -10.89 -14.38
N TRP A 215 -6.43 -11.38 -15.44
CA TRP A 215 -7.89 -11.50 -15.42
C TRP A 215 -8.32 -12.96 -15.27
N PRO A 216 -8.73 -13.42 -14.07
CA PRO A 216 -9.16 -14.81 -13.86
C PRO A 216 -10.46 -15.20 -14.56
N GLY A 217 -11.21 -14.27 -15.15
CA GLY A 217 -12.52 -14.49 -15.77
C GLY A 217 -12.54 -14.59 -17.30
N LEU A 218 -11.43 -14.29 -18.00
CA LEU A 218 -11.33 -14.46 -19.44
C LEU A 218 -10.55 -15.73 -19.81
N ALA A 219 -10.98 -16.89 -19.30
CA ALA A 219 -10.66 -18.15 -19.94
C ALA A 219 -11.50 -18.21 -21.23
N LEU A 220 -10.95 -17.68 -22.31
CA LEU A 220 -11.48 -17.91 -23.65
C LEU A 220 -11.43 -19.41 -23.90
N GLY A 221 -12.59 -20.07 -23.84
CA GLY A 221 -12.76 -21.40 -24.37
C GLY A 221 -12.36 -21.39 -25.85
N HIS A 222 -11.19 -21.91 -26.14
CA HIS A 222 -10.84 -22.31 -27.48
C HIS A 222 -11.63 -23.58 -27.77
N SER A 223 -12.73 -23.47 -28.52
CA SER A 223 -13.33 -24.56 -29.28
C SER A 223 -12.87 -24.47 -30.71
#